data_4e4d3bfc82f5a3a79b96b522785c9e3b
#
_entry.id   4e4d3bfc82f5a3a79b96b522785c9e3b
#
_cell.length_a   1.000
_cell.length_b   1.000
_cell.length_c   1.000
_cell.angle_alpha   90.00
_cell.angle_beta   90.00
_cell.angle_gamma   90.00
#
_symmetry.space_group_name_H-M   'P 1'
#
loop_
_entity.id
_entity.type
_entity.pdbx_description
1 polymer ?
#
loop_
_entity_poly.entity_id
_entity_poly.type
_entity_poly.pdbx_seq_one_letter_code
_entity_poly.pdbx_strand_id
1 'polypeptide(L)'
;MHAILTLFTLGPGMREIADKTGEQMAPVLTGLKGFKSMMMFGDYEMGEYGGLSVWETKEDAEAAIAATGPKMQEALGDMLKGPPTQKVFEVFEPGG
;
A
#
# COMPACT_ATOMS: atom_id res chain seq x y z
N MET A 1 15.35 8.07 3.87
CA MET A 1 14.32 7.18 3.30
C MET A 1 12.93 7.62 3.74
N HIS A 2 11.94 7.30 2.95
CA HIS A 2 10.54 7.58 3.25
C HIS A 2 9.70 6.33 3.11
N ALA A 3 8.63 6.25 3.89
CA ALA A 3 7.73 5.11 3.87
C ALA A 3 6.33 5.55 3.49
N ILE A 4 5.61 4.70 2.76
CA ILE A 4 4.19 4.89 2.49
C ILE A 4 3.43 3.89 3.32
N LEU A 5 2.51 4.37 4.14
CA LEU A 5 1.54 3.53 4.83
C LEU A 5 0.22 3.62 4.08
N THR A 6 -0.27 2.47 3.65
CA THR A 6 -1.57 2.36 2.97
C THR A 6 -2.49 1.50 3.83
N LEU A 7 -3.68 2.00 4.12
CA LEU A 7 -4.72 1.26 4.86
C LEU A 7 -6.04 1.39 4.13
N PHE A 8 -6.77 0.27 4.02
CA PHE A 8 -8.10 0.28 3.43
C PHE A 8 -8.96 -0.81 4.05
N THR A 9 -10.26 -0.61 4.02
CA THR A 9 -11.23 -1.53 4.61
C THR A 9 -12.14 -2.10 3.53
N LEU A 10 -12.25 -3.42 3.47
CA LEU A 10 -13.15 -4.13 2.56
C LEU A 10 -14.27 -4.84 3.29
N GLY A 11 -14.15 -5.00 4.61
CA GLY A 11 -15.07 -5.78 5.41
C GLY A 11 -14.71 -7.25 5.48
N PRO A 12 -15.37 -8.01 6.36
CA PRO A 12 -15.10 -9.44 6.53
C PRO A 12 -15.36 -10.25 5.26
N GLY A 13 -14.62 -11.34 5.09
CA GLY A 13 -14.82 -12.26 3.98
C GLY A 13 -14.15 -11.85 2.67
N MET A 14 -13.31 -10.83 2.68
CA MET A 14 -12.69 -10.29 1.47
C MET A 14 -11.19 -10.61 1.34
N ARG A 15 -10.71 -11.55 2.14
CA ARG A 15 -9.28 -11.90 2.16
C ARG A 15 -8.74 -12.29 0.79
N GLU A 16 -9.47 -13.10 0.05
CA GLU A 16 -9.02 -13.56 -1.26
C GLU A 16 -8.82 -12.39 -2.23
N ILE A 17 -9.76 -11.45 -2.23
CA ILE A 17 -9.69 -10.27 -3.09
C ILE A 17 -8.53 -9.37 -2.66
N ALA A 18 -8.34 -9.19 -1.34
CA ALA A 18 -7.24 -8.38 -0.82
C ALA A 18 -5.88 -8.97 -1.18
N ASP A 19 -5.71 -10.28 -1.00
CA ASP A 19 -4.47 -10.98 -1.31
C ASP A 19 -4.17 -10.90 -2.81
N LYS A 20 -5.17 -11.11 -3.65
CA LYS A 20 -5.02 -11.03 -5.10
C LYS A 20 -4.62 -9.62 -5.55
N THR A 21 -5.22 -8.60 -4.96
CA THR A 21 -4.87 -7.21 -5.26
C THR A 21 -3.42 -6.94 -4.86
N GLY A 22 -2.99 -7.43 -3.69
CA GLY A 22 -1.61 -7.31 -3.25
C GLY A 22 -0.64 -7.97 -4.21
N GLU A 23 -0.96 -9.17 -4.69
CA GLU A 23 -0.14 -9.89 -5.66
C GLU A 23 -0.03 -9.13 -6.99
N GLN A 24 -1.08 -8.44 -7.40
CA GLN A 24 -1.09 -7.64 -8.62
C GLN A 24 -0.29 -6.35 -8.45
N MET A 25 -0.32 -5.75 -7.26
CA MET A 25 0.37 -4.49 -7.01
C MET A 25 1.87 -4.66 -6.75
N ALA A 26 2.28 -5.79 -6.20
CA ALA A 26 3.69 -6.03 -5.86
C ALA A 26 4.65 -5.83 -7.04
N PRO A 27 4.42 -6.42 -8.23
CA PRO A 27 5.34 -6.19 -9.36
C PRO A 27 5.34 -4.74 -9.86
N VAL A 28 4.22 -4.02 -9.71
CA VAL A 28 4.17 -2.61 -10.07
C VAL A 28 5.09 -1.80 -9.15
N LEU A 29 4.96 -2.00 -7.84
CA LEU A 29 5.74 -1.27 -6.85
C LEU A 29 7.24 -1.57 -6.95
N THR A 30 7.59 -2.85 -7.07
CA THR A 30 9.00 -3.25 -7.11
C THR A 30 9.72 -2.75 -8.36
N GLY A 31 8.98 -2.44 -9.41
CA GLY A 31 9.55 -1.89 -10.65
C GLY A 31 9.71 -0.38 -10.67
N LEU A 32 9.24 0.33 -9.64
CA LEU A 32 9.31 1.79 -9.62
C LEU A 32 10.64 2.28 -9.04
N LYS A 33 11.05 3.47 -9.48
CA LYS A 33 12.30 4.09 -9.04
C LYS A 33 12.30 4.29 -7.52
N GLY A 34 13.40 3.95 -6.89
CA GLY A 34 13.62 4.20 -5.46
C GLY A 34 13.02 3.17 -4.54
N PHE A 35 12.39 2.13 -5.07
CA PHE A 35 11.83 1.06 -4.25
C PHE A 35 12.91 0.38 -3.40
N LYS A 36 12.65 0.21 -2.10
CA LYS A 36 13.56 -0.47 -1.17
C LYS A 36 12.98 -1.77 -0.64
N SER A 37 11.80 -1.72 -0.05
CA SER A 37 11.15 -2.89 0.53
C SER A 37 9.66 -2.67 0.68
N MET A 38 8.93 -3.75 0.88
CA MET A 38 7.50 -3.66 1.16
C MET A 38 7.06 -4.86 1.99
N MET A 39 5.99 -4.67 2.73
CA MET A 39 5.27 -5.76 3.38
C MET A 39 3.78 -5.46 3.29
N MET A 40 2.98 -6.50 3.27
CA MET A 40 1.53 -6.40 3.26
C MET A 40 0.99 -7.09 4.50
N PHE A 41 -0.12 -6.59 5.02
CA PHE A 41 -0.71 -7.11 6.25
C PHE A 41 -2.21 -6.91 6.23
N GLY A 42 -2.89 -7.56 7.16
CA GLY A 42 -4.33 -7.40 7.27
C GLY A 42 -4.86 -7.92 8.58
N ASP A 43 -5.97 -7.32 8.99
CA ASP A 43 -6.84 -7.85 10.04
C ASP A 43 -7.97 -8.54 9.30
N TYR A 44 -7.82 -9.85 9.13
CA TYR A 44 -8.73 -10.62 8.28
C TYR A 44 -10.13 -10.77 8.89
N GLU A 45 -10.24 -10.68 10.20
CA GLU A 45 -11.54 -10.74 10.88
C GLU A 45 -12.36 -9.47 10.62
N MET A 46 -11.70 -8.32 10.72
CA MET A 46 -12.34 -7.03 10.52
C MET A 46 -12.40 -6.61 9.06
N GLY A 47 -11.56 -7.20 8.23
CA GLY A 47 -11.49 -6.83 6.83
C GLY A 47 -10.74 -5.54 6.56
N GLU A 48 -9.79 -5.21 7.44
CA GLU A 48 -8.89 -4.06 7.23
C GLU A 48 -7.55 -4.57 6.73
N TYR A 49 -7.05 -3.96 5.68
CA TYR A 49 -5.84 -4.39 5.00
C TYR A 49 -4.91 -3.22 4.76
N GLY A 50 -3.66 -3.52 4.53
CA GLY A 50 -2.72 -2.47 4.24
C GLY A 50 -1.38 -2.96 3.76
N GLY A 51 -0.50 -2.00 3.58
CA GLY A 51 0.89 -2.26 3.22
C GLY A 51 1.77 -1.14 3.68
N LEU A 52 3.03 -1.48 3.90
CA LEU A 52 4.07 -0.51 4.19
C LEU A 52 5.15 -0.70 3.13
N SER A 53 5.51 0.36 2.43
CA SER A 53 6.60 0.34 1.46
C SER A 53 7.62 1.41 1.81
N VAL A 54 8.88 1.12 1.53
CA VAL A 54 10.01 2.02 1.83
C VAL A 54 10.68 2.44 0.54
N TRP A 55 11.00 3.72 0.44
CA TRP A 55 11.50 4.38 -0.77
C TRP A 55 12.74 5.21 -0.47
N GLU A 56 13.58 5.37 -1.47
CA GLU A 56 14.84 6.11 -1.33
C GLU A 56 14.60 7.58 -0.97
N THR A 57 13.66 8.23 -1.66
CA THR A 57 13.35 9.65 -1.46
C THR A 57 11.85 9.87 -1.30
N LYS A 58 11.48 11.05 -0.81
CA LYS A 58 10.10 11.46 -0.71
C LYS A 58 9.45 11.56 -2.10
N GLU A 59 10.19 12.08 -3.07
CA GLU A 59 9.72 12.21 -4.45
C GLU A 59 9.40 10.85 -5.06
N ASP A 60 10.23 9.85 -4.79
CA ASP A 60 9.99 8.48 -5.26
C ASP A 60 8.72 7.91 -4.62
N ALA A 61 8.52 8.15 -3.32
CA ALA A 61 7.31 7.72 -2.62
C ALA A 61 6.06 8.38 -3.19
N GLU A 62 6.12 9.68 -3.42
CA GLU A 62 4.98 10.43 -3.99
C GLU A 62 4.66 9.98 -5.41
N ALA A 63 5.69 9.71 -6.21
CA ALA A 63 5.51 9.18 -7.57
C ALA A 63 4.87 7.79 -7.54
N ALA A 64 5.24 6.97 -6.56
CA ALA A 64 4.63 5.64 -6.39
C ALA A 64 3.15 5.73 -6.05
N ILE A 65 2.77 6.68 -5.19
CA ILE A 65 1.34 6.92 -4.87
C ILE A 65 0.59 7.32 -6.14
N ALA A 66 1.15 8.23 -6.92
CA ALA A 66 0.53 8.68 -8.17
C ALA A 66 0.36 7.54 -9.18
N ALA A 67 1.33 6.63 -9.24
CA ALA A 67 1.28 5.49 -10.15
C ALA A 67 0.30 4.40 -9.70
N THR A 68 0.16 4.18 -8.40
CA THR A 68 -0.63 3.07 -7.86
C THR A 68 -2.05 3.44 -7.44
N GLY A 69 -2.29 4.70 -7.09
CA GLY A 69 -3.60 5.16 -6.65
C GLY A 69 -4.72 4.83 -7.63
N PRO A 70 -4.60 5.20 -8.92
CA PRO A 70 -5.63 4.87 -9.90
C PRO A 70 -5.83 3.36 -10.08
N LYS A 71 -4.78 2.58 -9.99
CA LYS A 71 -4.87 1.11 -10.11
C LYS A 71 -5.64 0.50 -8.94
N MET A 72 -5.40 0.98 -7.72
CA MET A 72 -6.14 0.54 -6.54
C MET A 72 -7.60 0.95 -6.64
N GLN A 73 -7.88 2.16 -7.08
CA GLN A 73 -9.24 2.65 -7.26
C GLN A 73 -9.99 1.80 -8.29
N GLU A 74 -9.34 1.45 -9.38
CA GLU A 74 -9.93 0.59 -10.40
C GLU A 74 -10.20 -0.81 -9.88
N ALA A 75 -9.26 -1.38 -9.10
CA ALA A 75 -9.37 -2.74 -8.58
C ALA A 75 -10.38 -2.86 -7.43
N LEU A 76 -10.43 -1.88 -6.53
CA LEU A 76 -11.14 -1.99 -5.25
C LEU A 76 -12.22 -0.93 -5.02
N GLY A 77 -12.30 0.09 -5.86
CA GLY A 77 -13.12 1.28 -5.59
C GLY A 77 -14.52 1.02 -5.08
N ASP A 78 -15.26 0.13 -5.74
CA ASP A 78 -16.64 -0.18 -5.38
C ASP A 78 -16.75 -1.03 -4.11
N MET A 79 -15.67 -1.68 -3.72
CA MET A 79 -15.64 -2.58 -2.57
C MET A 79 -15.13 -1.90 -1.30
N LEU A 80 -14.57 -0.71 -1.41
CA LEU A 80 -14.02 0.00 -0.26
C LEU A 80 -15.12 0.47 0.69
N LYS A 81 -14.89 0.27 1.98
CA LYS A 81 -15.77 0.74 3.05
C LYS A 81 -15.22 2.06 3.60
N GLY A 82 -15.33 3.10 2.80
CA GLY A 82 -14.78 4.42 3.12
C GLY A 82 -13.49 4.70 2.37
N PRO A 83 -12.96 5.92 2.47
CA PRO A 83 -11.76 6.30 1.74
C PRO A 83 -10.53 5.58 2.28
N PRO A 84 -9.61 5.12 1.39
CA PRO A 84 -8.35 4.54 1.85
C PRO A 84 -7.45 5.62 2.43
N THR A 85 -6.57 5.21 3.33
CA THR A 85 -5.52 6.07 3.87
C THR A 85 -4.23 5.78 3.13
N GLN A 86 -3.58 6.82 2.61
CA GLN A 86 -2.21 6.73 2.11
C GLN A 86 -1.43 7.91 2.68
N LYS A 87 -0.34 7.62 3.36
CA LYS A 87 0.42 8.65 4.05
C LYS A 87 1.91 8.37 3.91
N VAL A 88 2.68 9.44 3.68
CA VAL A 88 4.12 9.37 3.57
C VAL A 88 4.75 9.81 4.88
N PHE A 89 5.72 9.03 5.35
CA PHE A 89 6.48 9.31 6.57
C PHE A 89 7.96 9.32 6.25
N GLU A 90 8.70 10.17 6.95
CA GLU A 90 10.14 10.07 6.94
C GLU A 90 10.55 8.91 7.85
N VAL A 91 11.47 8.06 7.37
CA VAL A 91 11.91 6.89 8.14
C VAL A 91 12.99 7.32 9.13
N PHE A 92 12.80 6.94 10.38
CA PHE A 92 13.78 7.10 11.44
C PHE A 92 14.26 5.71 11.87
N GLU A 93 15.56 5.48 11.77
CA GLU A 93 16.16 4.20 12.14
C GLU A 93 16.95 4.34 13.44
N PRO A 94 16.33 4.09 14.62
CA PRO A 94 17.03 4.22 15.89
C PRO A 94 18.18 3.21 15.99
N GLY A 95 19.36 3.69 16.31
CA GLY A 95 20.55 2.85 16.45
C GLY A 95 21.18 2.39 15.15
N GLY A 96 20.69 2.90 14.02
CA GLY A 96 21.17 2.50 12.68
C GLY A 96 22.18 3.42 12.05
#